data_e638ce2552145ee101808893d63d31b3
#
_entry.id   e638ce2552145ee101808893d63d31b3
#
_cell.length_a   1.000
_cell.length_b   1.000
_cell.length_c   1.000
_cell.angle_alpha   90.00
_cell.angle_beta   90.00
_cell.angle_gamma   90.00
#
_symmetry.space_group_name_H-M   'P 1'
#
loop_
_entity.id
_entity.type
_entity.pdbx_description
1 polymer ?
#
loop_
_entity_poly.entity_id
_entity_poly.type
_entity_poly.pdbx_seq_one_letter_code
_entity_poly.pdbx_strand_id
1 'polypeptide(L)'
;MAQSDDSMQLPEIEAIAEQRTALAEEKKVILDHFQAESKACWKQFAVNDCLYKAKQQKYQVLSPLDQREIALTARQRVLKESERQQRISGKSQETTKDKAMP
;
A
#
# COMPACT_ATOMS: atom_id res chain seq x y z
N MET A 1 22.54 12.15 -15.29
CA MET A 1 21.52 11.16 -15.29
C MET A 1 20.93 10.85 -13.94
N ALA A 2 21.69 10.97 -12.85
CA ALA A 2 21.12 10.86 -11.51
C ALA A 2 20.03 11.90 -11.25
N GLN A 3 20.10 13.06 -11.88
CA GLN A 3 19.14 14.13 -11.71
C GLN A 3 17.78 13.81 -12.33
N SER A 4 17.76 13.06 -13.46
CA SER A 4 16.51 12.68 -14.09
C SER A 4 15.77 11.62 -13.26
N ASP A 5 16.52 10.77 -12.54
CA ASP A 5 15.92 9.76 -11.67
C ASP A 5 15.25 10.43 -10.46
N ASP A 6 15.86 11.44 -9.88
CA ASP A 6 15.28 12.18 -8.75
C ASP A 6 13.99 12.88 -9.14
N SER A 7 13.93 13.48 -10.33
CA SER A 7 12.73 14.18 -10.78
C SER A 7 11.60 13.23 -11.12
N MET A 8 11.90 11.94 -11.40
CA MET A 8 10.89 10.93 -11.65
C MET A 8 10.36 10.28 -10.37
N GLN A 9 11.17 10.24 -9.30
CA GLN A 9 10.78 9.59 -8.06
C GLN A 9 9.65 10.31 -7.33
N LEU A 10 9.66 11.63 -7.31
CA LEU A 10 8.63 12.41 -6.61
C LEU A 10 7.24 12.22 -7.21
N PRO A 11 7.06 12.35 -8.55
CA PRO A 11 5.73 12.07 -9.13
C PRO A 11 5.29 10.63 -8.92
N GLU A 12 6.22 9.67 -8.95
CA GLU A 12 5.89 8.27 -8.71
C GLU A 12 5.44 8.05 -7.27
N ILE A 13 6.13 8.65 -6.30
CA ILE A 13 5.76 8.55 -4.89
C ILE A 13 4.35 9.10 -4.67
N GLU A 14 4.04 10.25 -5.27
CA GLU A 14 2.71 10.85 -5.17
C GLU A 14 1.64 9.97 -5.83
N ALA A 15 1.94 9.41 -6.99
CA ALA A 15 1.02 8.53 -7.70
C ALA A 15 0.72 7.27 -6.87
N ILE A 16 1.74 6.70 -6.22
CA ILE A 16 1.57 5.54 -5.35
C ILE A 16 0.69 5.89 -4.16
N ALA A 17 0.91 7.05 -3.55
CA ALA A 17 0.09 7.50 -2.42
C ALA A 17 -1.37 7.64 -2.82
N GLU A 18 -1.64 8.22 -3.99
CA GLU A 18 -3.00 8.36 -4.51
C GLU A 18 -3.63 7.01 -4.79
N GLN A 19 -2.88 6.08 -5.39
CA GLN A 19 -3.37 4.74 -5.67
C GLN A 19 -3.68 3.97 -4.39
N ARG A 20 -2.85 4.13 -3.37
CA ARG A 20 -3.10 3.49 -2.07
C ARG A 20 -4.35 4.05 -1.41
N THR A 21 -4.58 5.35 -1.51
CA THR A 21 -5.80 5.97 -0.98
C THR A 21 -7.04 5.45 -1.71
N ALA A 22 -6.97 5.35 -3.05
CA ALA A 22 -8.06 4.83 -3.84
C ALA A 22 -8.35 3.36 -3.49
N LEU A 23 -7.30 2.55 -3.30
CA LEU A 23 -7.47 1.15 -2.88
C LEU A 23 -8.12 1.05 -1.50
N ALA A 24 -7.73 1.92 -0.57
CA ALA A 24 -8.32 1.92 0.77
C ALA A 24 -9.81 2.21 0.70
N GLU A 25 -10.22 3.14 -0.16
CA GLU A 25 -11.63 3.45 -0.36
C GLU A 25 -12.39 2.30 -1.02
N GLU A 26 -11.78 1.65 -2.01
CA GLU A 26 -12.39 0.46 -2.64
C GLU A 26 -12.57 -0.66 -1.62
N LYS A 27 -11.55 -0.90 -0.80
CA LYS A 27 -11.65 -1.92 0.26
C LYS A 27 -12.75 -1.58 1.25
N LYS A 28 -12.88 -0.32 1.61
CA LYS A 28 -13.92 0.11 2.54
C LYS A 28 -15.31 -0.18 1.98
N VAL A 29 -15.53 0.10 0.70
CA VAL A 29 -16.81 -0.20 0.05
C VAL A 29 -17.10 -1.70 0.10
N ILE A 30 -16.09 -2.52 -0.19
CA ILE A 30 -16.23 -3.98 -0.16
C ILE A 30 -16.55 -4.47 1.24
N LEU A 31 -15.86 -3.94 2.26
CA LEU A 31 -16.09 -4.33 3.65
C LEU A 31 -17.46 -3.88 4.14
N ASP A 32 -17.90 -2.69 3.74
CA ASP A 32 -19.24 -2.21 4.07
C ASP A 32 -20.31 -3.09 3.43
N HIS A 33 -20.10 -3.48 2.18
CA HIS A 33 -21.01 -4.38 1.48
C HIS A 33 -21.06 -5.75 2.17
N PHE A 34 -19.90 -6.30 2.53
CA PHE A 34 -19.84 -7.56 3.26
C PHE A 34 -20.57 -7.46 4.61
N GLN A 35 -20.41 -6.35 5.31
CA GLN A 35 -21.07 -6.14 6.59
C GLN A 35 -22.59 -6.11 6.42
N ALA A 36 -23.07 -5.44 5.39
CA ALA A 36 -24.51 -5.39 5.09
C ALA A 36 -25.05 -6.76 4.72
N GLU A 37 -24.30 -7.52 3.91
CA GLU A 37 -24.70 -8.88 3.56
C GLU A 37 -24.70 -9.81 4.77
N SER A 38 -23.71 -9.67 5.66
CA SER A 38 -23.64 -10.45 6.88
C SER A 38 -24.86 -10.19 7.78
N LYS A 39 -25.24 -8.92 7.90
CA LYS A 39 -26.45 -8.57 8.65
C LYS A 39 -27.70 -9.18 8.03
N ALA A 40 -27.79 -9.13 6.70
CA ALA A 40 -28.92 -9.75 5.99
C ALA A 40 -28.95 -11.27 6.19
N CYS A 41 -27.79 -11.90 6.30
CA CYS A 41 -27.70 -13.35 6.52
C CYS A 41 -28.39 -13.79 7.82
N TRP A 42 -28.35 -12.96 8.86
CA TRP A 42 -28.98 -13.31 10.13
C TRP A 42 -30.49 -13.44 10.05
N LYS A 43 -31.10 -12.93 8.98
CA LYS A 43 -32.53 -13.04 8.74
C LYS A 43 -32.89 -14.26 7.90
N GLN A 44 -31.90 -15.02 7.44
CA GLN A 44 -32.12 -16.17 6.57
C GLN A 44 -32.13 -17.45 7.38
N PHE A 45 -32.79 -18.49 6.81
CA PHE A 45 -32.89 -19.80 7.43
C PHE A 45 -31.52 -20.46 7.56
N ALA A 46 -30.68 -20.38 6.51
CA ALA A 46 -29.34 -20.97 6.50
C ALA A 46 -28.28 -19.91 6.76
N VAL A 47 -28.21 -19.42 8.00
CA VAL A 47 -27.32 -18.31 8.39
C VAL A 47 -25.86 -18.64 8.11
N ASN A 48 -25.38 -19.82 8.54
CA ASN A 48 -23.97 -20.18 8.39
C ASN A 48 -23.56 -20.30 6.94
N ASP A 49 -24.41 -20.86 6.09
CA ASP A 49 -24.15 -20.99 4.66
C ASP A 49 -24.09 -19.61 4.00
N CYS A 50 -25.03 -18.73 4.39
CA CYS A 50 -25.07 -17.36 3.88
C CYS A 50 -23.80 -16.60 4.27
N LEU A 51 -23.37 -16.68 5.53
CA LEU A 51 -22.16 -16.04 6.01
C LEU A 51 -20.91 -16.58 5.30
N TYR A 52 -20.88 -17.89 5.07
CA TYR A 52 -19.76 -18.52 4.37
C TYR A 52 -19.65 -17.98 2.93
N LYS A 53 -20.77 -17.92 2.23
CA LYS A 53 -20.80 -17.39 0.86
C LYS A 53 -20.40 -15.91 0.83
N ALA A 54 -20.88 -15.13 1.78
CA ALA A 54 -20.53 -13.72 1.88
C ALA A 54 -19.01 -13.54 2.11
N LYS A 55 -18.43 -14.37 2.96
CA LYS A 55 -16.98 -14.36 3.18
C LYS A 55 -16.20 -14.73 1.92
N GLN A 56 -16.66 -15.76 1.20
CA GLN A 56 -16.02 -16.18 -0.04
C GLN A 56 -16.01 -15.05 -1.07
N GLN A 57 -17.14 -14.39 -1.23
CA GLN A 57 -17.24 -13.25 -2.14
C GLN A 57 -16.32 -12.11 -1.72
N LYS A 58 -16.29 -11.82 -0.41
CA LYS A 58 -15.40 -10.78 0.11
C LYS A 58 -13.94 -11.06 -0.25
N TYR A 59 -13.47 -12.28 0.01
CA TYR A 59 -12.07 -12.62 -0.25
C TYR A 59 -11.75 -12.63 -1.74
N GLN A 60 -12.68 -13.08 -2.57
CA GLN A 60 -12.48 -13.07 -4.01
C GLN A 60 -12.29 -11.65 -4.55
N VAL A 61 -13.02 -10.70 -4.02
CA VAL A 61 -12.92 -9.29 -4.46
C VAL A 61 -11.74 -8.60 -3.82
N LEU A 62 -11.46 -8.87 -2.52
CA LEU A 62 -10.37 -8.24 -1.80
C LEU A 62 -8.99 -8.73 -2.24
N SER A 63 -8.87 -9.99 -2.62
CA SER A 63 -7.57 -10.58 -2.93
C SER A 63 -6.82 -9.82 -4.03
N PRO A 64 -7.42 -9.45 -5.16
CA PRO A 64 -6.71 -8.64 -6.15
C PRO A 64 -6.29 -7.28 -5.62
N LEU A 65 -7.12 -6.65 -4.76
CA LEU A 65 -6.80 -5.36 -4.17
C LEU A 65 -5.64 -5.49 -3.18
N ASP A 66 -5.61 -6.56 -2.39
CA ASP A 66 -4.51 -6.84 -1.49
C ASP A 66 -3.21 -7.04 -2.26
N GLN A 67 -3.26 -7.75 -3.39
CA GLN A 67 -2.08 -7.94 -4.23
C GLN A 67 -1.56 -6.62 -4.79
N ARG A 68 -2.46 -5.74 -5.21
CA ARG A 68 -2.08 -4.40 -5.67
C ARG A 68 -1.45 -3.60 -4.54
N GLU A 69 -2.02 -3.68 -3.35
CA GLU A 69 -1.49 -2.95 -2.20
C GLU A 69 -0.09 -3.44 -1.83
N ILE A 70 0.13 -4.75 -1.86
CA ILE A 70 1.45 -5.34 -1.61
C ILE A 70 2.46 -4.83 -2.63
N ALA A 71 2.09 -4.81 -3.92
CA ALA A 71 2.97 -4.33 -4.97
C ALA A 71 3.30 -2.84 -4.80
N LEU A 72 2.29 -2.02 -4.49
CA LEU A 72 2.48 -0.59 -4.26
C LEU A 72 3.35 -0.32 -3.04
N THR A 73 3.13 -1.07 -1.97
CA THR A 73 3.93 -0.94 -0.74
C THR A 73 5.38 -1.33 -1.00
N ALA A 74 5.60 -2.41 -1.76
CA ALA A 74 6.95 -2.84 -2.11
C ALA A 74 7.66 -1.76 -2.93
N ARG A 75 6.98 -1.19 -3.92
CA ARG A 75 7.56 -0.12 -4.72
C ARG A 75 7.84 1.12 -3.89
N GLN A 76 6.93 1.46 -2.99
CA GLN A 76 7.11 2.61 -2.10
C GLN A 76 8.34 2.44 -1.21
N ARG A 77 8.57 1.22 -0.70
CA ARG A 77 9.76 0.93 0.10
C ARG A 77 11.04 1.10 -0.71
N VAL A 78 11.04 0.63 -1.96
CA VAL A 78 12.20 0.79 -2.83
C VAL A 78 12.51 2.27 -3.04
N LEU A 79 11.49 3.08 -3.31
CA LEU A 79 11.68 4.52 -3.54
C LEU A 79 12.15 5.24 -2.29
N LYS A 80 11.58 4.89 -1.14
CA LYS A 80 12.01 5.47 0.15
C LYS A 80 13.44 5.08 0.49
N GLU A 81 13.82 3.84 0.23
CA GLU A 81 15.17 3.38 0.49
C GLU A 81 16.17 4.09 -0.44
N SER A 82 15.82 4.26 -1.71
CA SER A 82 16.64 4.99 -2.65
C SER A 82 16.87 6.44 -2.17
N GLU A 83 15.79 7.10 -1.75
CA GLU A 83 15.87 8.46 -1.21
C GLU A 83 16.74 8.51 0.04
N ARG A 84 16.56 7.55 0.93
CA ARG A 84 17.35 7.43 2.15
C ARG A 84 18.84 7.25 1.84
N GLN A 85 19.14 6.39 0.87
CA GLN A 85 20.53 6.14 0.46
C GLN A 85 21.17 7.42 -0.09
N GLN A 86 20.43 8.19 -0.87
CA GLN A 86 20.93 9.46 -1.40
C GLN A 86 21.24 10.44 -0.27
N ARG A 87 20.36 10.53 0.73
CA ARG A 87 20.58 11.40 1.88
C ARG A 87 21.77 10.94 2.73
N ILE A 88 21.85 9.63 2.97
CA ILE A 88 22.96 9.06 3.74
C ILE A 88 24.28 9.27 3.02
N SER A 89 24.30 9.09 1.70
CA SER A 89 25.49 9.26 0.91
C SER A 89 26.03 10.69 1.01
N GLY A 90 25.14 11.69 0.93
CA GLY A 90 25.50 13.08 1.13
C GLY A 90 26.04 13.35 2.54
N LYS A 91 25.32 12.87 3.55
CA LYS A 91 25.74 13.04 4.95
C LYS A 91 27.01 12.27 5.26
N SER A 92 27.17 11.09 4.66
CA SER A 92 28.36 10.27 4.88
C SER A 92 29.62 10.97 4.39
N GLN A 93 29.54 11.69 3.27
CA GLN A 93 30.67 12.48 2.77
C GLN A 93 31.04 13.62 3.73
N GLU A 94 30.03 14.30 4.27
CA GLU A 94 30.26 15.37 5.24
C GLU A 94 30.83 14.82 6.55
N THR A 95 30.23 13.72 7.02
CA THR A 95 30.67 13.07 8.26
C THR A 95 32.08 12.50 8.13
N THR A 96 32.44 11.99 6.95
CA THR A 96 33.78 11.47 6.71
C THR A 96 34.82 12.60 6.81
N LYS A 97 34.49 13.77 6.32
CA LYS A 97 35.35 14.93 6.47
C LYS A 97 35.51 15.31 7.94
N ASP A 98 34.45 15.31 8.69
CA ASP A 98 34.49 15.62 10.13
C ASP A 98 35.26 14.56 10.90
N LYS A 99 35.09 13.27 10.56
CA LYS A 99 35.83 12.19 11.20
C LYS A 99 37.29 12.16 10.84
N ALA A 100 37.65 12.70 9.67
CA ALA A 100 39.05 12.81 9.28
C ALA A 100 39.81 13.84 10.11
N MET A 101 39.12 14.66 10.85
CA MET A 101 39.73 15.62 11.79
C MET A 101 39.69 15.01 13.19
N PRO A 102 40.84 14.61 13.75
CA PRO A 102 40.89 14.08 15.12
C PRO A 102 40.65 15.13 16.18
#